data_ab66e35da33f87baa7c466eb73c52975
#
_entry.id   ab66e35da33f87baa7c466eb73c52975
#
_cell.length_a   1.000
_cell.length_b   1.000
_cell.length_c   1.000
_cell.angle_alpha   90.00
_cell.angle_beta   90.00
_cell.angle_gamma   90.00
#
_symmetry.space_group_name_H-M   'P 1'
#
loop_
_entity.id
_entity.type
_entity.pdbx_description
1 polymer ?
#
loop_
_entity_poly.entity_id
_entity_poly.type
_entity_poly.pdbx_seq_one_letter_code
_entity_poly.pdbx_strand_id
1 'polypeptide(L)' 'MTLYEMSCTYREDAAVFRARILALRAEARAAETREAGDALRRRITELQTLRRQSRELAELTRHYYERGYYRNEKYTL' A
#
# COMPACT_ATOMS: atom_id res chain seq x y z
N MET A 1 -13.04 -14.22 3.67
CA MET A 1 -12.08 -13.23 4.21
C MET A 1 -12.84 -12.09 4.86
N THR A 2 -12.52 -11.74 6.09
CA THR A 2 -13.15 -10.62 6.78
C THR A 2 -12.55 -9.28 6.31
N LEU A 3 -13.24 -8.17 6.58
CA LEU A 3 -12.69 -6.84 6.29
C LEU A 3 -11.41 -6.57 7.09
N TYR A 4 -11.32 -7.10 8.30
CA TYR A 4 -10.10 -7.00 9.09
C TYR A 4 -8.93 -7.74 8.43
N GLU A 5 -9.15 -8.97 7.99
CA GLU A 5 -8.14 -9.75 7.27
C GLU A 5 -7.71 -9.06 5.98
N MET A 6 -8.67 -8.48 5.24
CA MET A 6 -8.38 -7.69 4.05
C MET A 6 -7.49 -6.49 4.38
N SER A 7 -7.78 -5.79 5.48
CA SER A 7 -6.95 -4.64 5.90
C SER A 7 -5.53 -5.06 6.22
N CYS A 8 -5.34 -6.23 6.85
CA CYS A 8 -4.01 -6.78 7.13
C CYS A 8 -3.27 -7.12 5.83
N THR A 9 -3.96 -7.74 4.86
CA THR A 9 -3.39 -8.06 3.56
C THR A 9 -2.93 -6.81 2.81
N TYR A 10 -3.76 -5.76 2.77
CA TYR A 10 -3.37 -4.50 2.13
C TYR A 10 -2.20 -3.83 2.83
N ARG A 11 -2.13 -3.94 4.14
CA ARG A 11 -1.00 -3.39 4.92
C ARG A 11 0.29 -4.16 4.62
N GLU A 12 0.21 -5.47 4.50
CA GLU A 12 1.35 -6.32 4.10
C GLU A 12 1.82 -5.97 2.69
N ASP A 13 0.89 -5.79 1.75
CA ASP A 13 1.19 -5.36 0.39
C ASP A 13 1.90 -4.02 0.38
N ALA A 14 1.44 -3.06 1.17
CA ALA A 14 2.09 -1.75 1.29
C ALA A 14 3.53 -1.88 1.80
N ALA A 15 3.78 -2.77 2.75
CA ALA A 15 5.12 -3.03 3.27
C ALA A 15 6.04 -3.65 2.19
N VAL A 16 5.51 -4.56 1.38
CA VAL A 16 6.25 -5.15 0.25
C VAL A 16 6.61 -4.08 -0.78
N PHE A 17 5.66 -3.22 -1.14
CA PHE A 17 5.92 -2.11 -2.07
C PHE A 17 6.97 -1.14 -1.51
N ARG A 18 6.92 -0.84 -0.22
CA ARG A 18 7.93 0.01 0.43
C ARG A 18 9.32 -0.57 0.32
N ALA A 19 9.48 -1.86 0.63
CA ALA A 19 10.77 -2.55 0.54
C ALA A 19 11.31 -2.51 -0.90
N ARG A 20 10.45 -2.75 -1.88
CA ARG A 20 10.82 -2.70 -3.30
C ARG A 20 11.23 -1.30 -3.74
N ILE A 21 10.51 -0.27 -3.29
CA ILE A 21 10.86 1.13 -3.57
C ILE A 21 12.24 1.46 -3.04
N LEU A 22 12.56 1.06 -1.81
CA LEU A 22 13.87 1.30 -1.22
C LEU A 22 14.99 0.62 -2.01
N ALA A 23 14.77 -0.62 -2.44
CA ALA A 23 15.71 -1.35 -3.27
C ALA A 23 15.94 -0.65 -4.63
N LEU A 24 14.87 -0.21 -5.29
CA LEU A 24 14.94 0.49 -6.56
C LEU A 24 15.60 1.86 -6.45
N ARG A 25 15.42 2.57 -5.33
CA ARG A 25 16.13 3.82 -5.08
C ARG A 25 17.64 3.62 -5.00
N ALA A 26 18.08 2.55 -4.36
CA ALA A 26 19.49 2.20 -4.29
C ALA A 26 20.03 1.88 -5.69
N GLU A 27 19.29 1.10 -6.48
CA GLU A 27 19.67 0.79 -7.85
C GLU A 27 19.73 2.06 -8.72
N ALA A 28 18.78 2.97 -8.57
CA ALA A 28 18.75 4.23 -9.33
C ALA A 28 19.96 5.11 -9.02
N ARG A 29 20.38 5.15 -7.76
CA ARG A 29 21.59 5.88 -7.36
C ARG A 29 22.86 5.28 -7.93
N ALA A 30 22.89 3.97 -8.11
CA ALA A 30 24.03 3.24 -8.66
C ALA A 30 23.97 3.11 -10.20
N ALA A 31 22.90 3.59 -10.85
CA ALA A 31 22.75 3.47 -12.30
C ALA A 31 23.84 4.22 -13.04
N GLU A 32 24.48 3.55 -13.99
CA GLU A 32 25.59 4.11 -14.76
C GLU A 32 25.13 5.07 -15.86
N THR A 33 23.90 4.87 -16.36
CA THR A 33 23.34 5.71 -17.42
C THR A 33 22.13 6.48 -16.90
N ARG A 34 21.90 7.64 -17.49
CA ARG A 34 20.72 8.46 -17.17
C ARG A 34 19.43 7.73 -17.53
N GLU A 35 19.43 7.03 -18.66
CA GLU A 35 18.26 6.30 -19.15
C GLU A 35 17.86 5.17 -18.20
N ALA A 36 18.84 4.40 -17.70
CA ALA A 36 18.59 3.36 -16.72
C ALA A 36 18.05 3.95 -15.41
N GLY A 37 18.64 5.06 -14.95
CA GLY A 37 18.18 5.76 -13.77
C GLY A 37 16.74 6.28 -13.93
N ASP A 38 16.40 6.84 -15.10
CA ASP A 38 15.07 7.35 -15.39
C ASP A 38 14.02 6.23 -15.43
N ALA A 39 14.36 5.08 -16.00
CA ALA A 39 13.48 3.91 -16.01
C ALA A 39 13.19 3.42 -14.58
N LEU A 40 14.21 3.37 -13.74
CA LEU A 40 14.06 2.98 -12.34
C LEU A 40 13.21 3.98 -11.57
N ARG A 41 13.41 5.28 -11.79
CA ARG A 41 12.61 6.34 -11.14
C ARG A 41 11.14 6.27 -11.55
N ARG A 42 10.85 5.96 -12.81
CA ARG A 42 9.46 5.75 -13.26
C ARG A 42 8.82 4.56 -12.55
N ARG A 43 9.57 3.47 -12.41
CA ARG A 43 9.09 2.30 -11.67
C ARG A 43 8.83 2.62 -10.20
N ILE A 44 9.71 3.40 -9.58
CA ILE A 44 9.53 3.87 -8.20
C ILE A 44 8.22 4.65 -8.06
N THR A 45 7.94 5.57 -8.98
CA THR A 45 6.73 6.37 -8.97
C THR A 45 5.47 5.50 -9.06
N GLU A 46 5.48 4.49 -9.94
CA GLU A 46 4.39 3.53 -10.03
C GLU A 46 4.16 2.78 -8.72
N LEU A 47 5.24 2.30 -8.11
CA LEU A 47 5.17 1.57 -6.85
C LEU A 47 4.73 2.45 -5.70
N GLN A 48 5.12 3.73 -5.67
CA GLN A 48 4.64 4.70 -4.68
C GLN A 48 3.14 4.89 -4.76
N THR A 49 2.59 4.95 -5.97
CA THR A 49 1.14 5.02 -6.18
C THR A 49 0.45 3.76 -5.67
N LEU A 50 0.96 2.59 -6.01
CA LEU A 50 0.41 1.30 -5.55
C LEU A 50 0.48 1.19 -4.02
N ARG A 51 1.60 1.58 -3.43
CA ARG A 51 1.76 1.58 -1.97
C ARG A 51 0.73 2.47 -1.30
N ARG A 52 0.55 3.68 -1.80
CA ARG A 52 -0.45 4.60 -1.27
C ARG A 52 -1.85 4.03 -1.37
N GLN A 53 -2.21 3.46 -2.52
CA GLN A 53 -3.50 2.82 -2.72
C GLN A 53 -3.72 1.65 -1.75
N SER A 54 -2.70 0.81 -1.55
CA SER A 54 -2.79 -0.30 -0.60
C SER A 54 -2.99 0.19 0.83
N ARG A 55 -2.31 1.26 1.23
CA ARG A 55 -2.47 1.87 2.56
C ARG A 55 -3.88 2.46 2.73
N GLU A 56 -4.37 3.15 1.73
CA GLU A 56 -5.72 3.72 1.74
C GLU A 56 -6.78 2.62 1.83
N LEU A 57 -6.60 1.53 1.07
CA LEU A 57 -7.50 0.38 1.14
C LEU A 57 -7.43 -0.31 2.51
N ALA A 58 -6.25 -0.41 3.11
CA ALA A 58 -6.09 -0.97 4.46
C ALA A 58 -6.88 -0.16 5.48
N GLU A 59 -6.74 1.16 5.46
CA GLU A 59 -7.47 2.05 6.37
C GLU A 59 -8.96 2.02 6.11
N LEU A 60 -9.37 2.04 4.85
CA LEU A 60 -10.77 2.03 4.45
C LEU A 60 -11.47 0.75 4.89
N THR A 61 -10.87 -0.42 4.62
CA THR A 61 -11.46 -1.71 5.01
C THR A 61 -11.51 -1.86 6.52
N ARG A 62 -10.50 -1.40 7.22
CA ARG A 62 -10.49 -1.39 8.68
C ARG A 62 -11.58 -0.47 9.23
N HIS A 63 -11.71 0.72 8.66
CA HIS A 63 -12.73 1.68 9.05
C HIS A 63 -14.14 1.11 8.84
N TYR A 64 -14.41 0.47 7.71
CA TYR A 64 -15.70 -0.16 7.46
C TYR A 64 -15.97 -1.33 8.41
N TYR A 65 -14.96 -2.11 8.75
CA TYR A 65 -15.10 -3.17 9.73
C TYR A 65 -15.52 -2.62 11.09
N GLU A 66 -14.81 -1.62 11.59
CA GLU A 66 -15.12 -0.97 12.88
C GLU A 66 -16.49 -0.30 12.85
N ARG A 67 -16.80 0.40 11.77
CA ARG A 67 -18.06 1.08 11.58
C ARG A 67 -19.23 0.10 11.48
N GLY A 68 -19.04 -1.02 10.82
CA GLY A 68 -20.04 -2.08 10.73
C GLY A 68 -20.35 -2.67 12.09
N TYR A 69 -19.35 -2.87 12.92
CA TYR A 69 -19.50 -3.35 14.29
C TYR A 69 -20.35 -2.39 15.13
N TYR A 70 -19.99 -1.10 15.14
CA TYR A 70 -20.75 -0.09 15.87
C TYR A 70 -22.13 0.14 15.27
N ARG A 71 -22.26 0.03 13.99
CA ARG A 71 -23.54 0.17 13.29
C ARG A 71 -24.53 -0.92 13.71
N ASN A 72 -24.06 -2.15 13.85
CA ASN A 72 -24.89 -3.26 14.33
C ASN A 72 -25.41 -3.01 15.74
N GLU A 73 -24.59 -2.44 16.62
CA GLU A 73 -25.04 -2.04 17.96
C GLU A 73 -26.13 -0.98 17.92
N LYS A 74 -26.01 -0.01 17.01
CA LYS A 74 -27.00 1.07 16.86
C LYS A 74 -28.31 0.59 16.26
N TYR A 75 -28.29 -0.40 15.38
CA TYR A 75 -29.46 -0.84 14.64
C TYR A 75 -30.14 -2.07 15.23
N THR A 76 -29.58 -2.68 16.24
CA THR A 76 -30.22 -3.76 16.99
C THR A 76 -31.14 -3.25 18.08
N LEU A 77 -31.30 -1.98 18.18
CA LEU A 77 -32.32 -1.36 19.03
C LEU A 77 -33.67 -1.39 18.31
#